data_85c421f6098e958f5b14e9a6d649d5e7
#
_entry.id   85c421f6098e958f5b14e9a6d649d5e7
#
_cell.length_a   1.000
_cell.length_b   1.000
_cell.length_c   1.000
_cell.angle_alpha   90.00
_cell.angle_beta   90.00
_cell.angle_gamma   90.00
#
_symmetry.space_group_name_H-M   'P 1'
#
loop_
_entity.id
_entity.type
_entity.pdbx_description
1 polymer ?
#
loop_
_entity_poly.entity_id
_entity_poly.type
_entity_poly.pdbx_seq_one_letter_code
_entity_poly.pdbx_strand_id
1 'polypeptide(L)'
;FNTSIKIKKFIPYNKEEKFRTQFLSCIGQIEEEYCLYLNEDYLIYDKPDYKKLQEYVNVLEGNSCLSFIRLAKGMDAYDIPFSNTLQYLDCRNNYFFSQTASLWRTSHLLLIHKYGPDLHIAGKVMNEQFEVAASDVARSLGIQGLYHYDGESKRGTHHYDSKVFPYTASALVKGKWNLSEYGTELQKLKQEHGIDFSKRSHC
;
A
#
# COMPACT_ATOMS: atom_id res chain seq x y z
N PHE A 1 13.52 -6.74 19.54
CA PHE A 1 13.33 -7.37 18.22
C PHE A 1 14.54 -7.07 17.35
N ASN A 2 15.52 -7.99 17.36
CA ASN A 2 16.69 -7.87 16.49
C ASN A 2 16.43 -8.68 15.21
N THR A 3 15.33 -8.43 14.53
CA THR A 3 15.15 -8.88 13.16
C THR A 3 15.73 -7.80 12.25
N SER A 4 17.04 -7.89 12.02
CA SER A 4 17.65 -7.16 10.93
C SER A 4 16.95 -7.60 9.64
N ILE A 5 16.04 -6.76 9.12
CA ILE A 5 15.53 -6.93 7.77
C ILE A 5 16.77 -6.89 6.87
N LYS A 6 17.15 -8.05 6.32
CA LYS A 6 18.23 -8.10 5.34
C LYS A 6 17.68 -7.51 4.05
N ILE A 7 18.11 -6.30 3.72
CA ILE A 7 17.86 -5.73 2.39
C ILE A 7 18.57 -6.63 1.37
N LYS A 8 17.79 -7.35 0.57
CA LYS A 8 18.30 -8.28 -0.45
C LYS A 8 18.92 -7.54 -1.61
N LYS A 9 18.32 -6.41 -2.01
CA LYS A 9 18.76 -5.61 -3.15
C LYS A 9 18.40 -4.15 -2.92
N PHE A 10 19.32 -3.27 -3.22
CA PHE A 10 19.09 -1.84 -3.31
C PHE A 10 19.01 -1.46 -4.78
N ILE A 11 17.88 -0.88 -5.19
CA ILE A 11 17.65 -0.50 -6.60
C ILE A 11 17.70 1.02 -6.68
N PRO A 12 18.82 1.62 -7.12
CA PRO A 12 18.89 3.06 -7.32
C PRO A 12 18.07 3.46 -8.56
N TYR A 13 17.51 4.66 -8.53
CA TYR A 13 16.82 5.26 -9.66
C TYR A 13 17.37 6.67 -9.93
N ASN A 14 17.19 7.16 -11.15
CA ASN A 14 17.55 8.51 -11.50
C ASN A 14 16.44 9.48 -11.03
N LYS A 15 16.73 10.30 -10.01
CA LYS A 15 15.79 11.24 -9.42
C LYS A 15 15.36 12.40 -10.34
N GLU A 16 16.10 12.64 -11.42
CA GLU A 16 15.77 13.67 -12.41
C GLU A 16 14.71 13.20 -13.41
N GLU A 17 14.41 11.90 -13.45
CA GLU A 17 13.39 11.35 -14.32
C GLU A 17 11.99 11.50 -13.72
N LYS A 18 10.97 11.34 -14.56
CA LYS A 18 9.58 11.32 -14.13
C LYS A 18 9.29 10.12 -13.24
N PHE A 19 8.39 10.26 -12.28
CA PHE A 19 8.01 9.21 -11.34
C PHE A 19 7.73 7.86 -12.03
N ARG A 20 6.93 7.86 -13.10
CA ARG A 20 6.63 6.63 -13.84
C ARG A 20 7.90 5.92 -14.32
N THR A 21 8.84 6.64 -14.91
CA THR A 21 10.11 6.07 -15.38
C THR A 21 10.91 5.50 -14.21
N GLN A 22 11.01 6.25 -13.11
CA GLN A 22 11.68 5.79 -11.90
C GLN A 22 11.04 4.50 -11.39
N PHE A 23 9.70 4.47 -11.25
CA PHE A 23 8.97 3.32 -10.75
C PHE A 23 9.15 2.10 -11.65
N LEU A 24 8.98 2.26 -12.97
CA LEU A 24 9.14 1.17 -13.94
C LEU A 24 10.56 0.62 -13.97
N SER A 25 11.57 1.48 -13.82
CA SER A 25 12.96 1.05 -13.76
C SER A 25 13.26 0.24 -12.49
N CYS A 26 12.57 0.53 -11.38
CA CYS A 26 12.72 -0.20 -10.13
C CYS A 26 11.95 -1.53 -10.15
N ILE A 27 10.63 -1.48 -10.43
CA ILE A 27 9.78 -2.68 -10.37
C ILE A 27 10.14 -3.70 -11.44
N GLY A 28 10.62 -3.25 -12.62
CA GLY A 28 11.08 -4.14 -13.69
C GLY A 28 12.32 -4.97 -13.35
N GLN A 29 12.98 -4.69 -12.24
CA GLN A 29 14.11 -5.47 -11.71
C GLN A 29 13.71 -6.47 -10.61
N ILE A 30 12.42 -6.53 -10.26
CA ILE A 30 11.88 -7.49 -9.29
C ILE A 30 11.57 -8.77 -10.05
N GLU A 31 12.24 -9.86 -9.67
CA GLU A 31 12.09 -11.18 -10.27
C GLU A 31 10.99 -12.00 -9.59
N GLU A 32 10.60 -11.61 -8.36
CA GLU A 32 9.57 -12.28 -7.60
C GLU A 32 8.19 -12.08 -8.23
N GLU A 33 7.40 -13.15 -8.33
CA GLU A 33 6.05 -13.13 -8.91
C GLU A 33 5.09 -12.25 -8.12
N TYR A 34 5.29 -12.17 -6.80
CA TYR A 34 4.50 -11.36 -5.87
C TYR A 34 5.37 -10.35 -5.16
N CYS A 35 4.84 -9.15 -4.97
CA CYS A 35 5.49 -8.08 -4.21
C CYS A 35 4.53 -7.43 -3.23
N LEU A 36 5.08 -6.93 -2.13
CA LEU A 36 4.38 -6.07 -1.19
C LEU A 36 4.64 -4.61 -1.57
N TYR A 37 3.58 -3.92 -1.97
CA TYR A 37 3.63 -2.50 -2.33
C TYR A 37 3.33 -1.63 -1.12
N LEU A 38 4.25 -0.73 -0.79
CA LEU A 38 4.17 0.18 0.35
C LEU A 38 4.65 1.57 -0.06
N ASN A 39 4.05 2.60 0.50
CA ASN A 39 4.58 3.96 0.43
C ASN A 39 5.65 4.19 1.51
N GLU A 40 6.54 5.13 1.26
CA GLU A 40 7.67 5.45 2.15
C GLU A 40 7.26 6.10 3.48
N ASP A 41 6.05 6.64 3.57
CA ASP A 41 5.51 7.25 4.79
C ASP A 41 4.71 6.27 5.67
N TYR A 42 4.65 4.98 5.26
CA TYR A 42 4.05 3.93 6.07
C TYR A 42 5.04 3.38 7.07
N LEU A 43 4.73 3.53 8.33
CA LEU A 43 5.54 2.95 9.40
C LEU A 43 4.85 1.70 9.94
N ILE A 44 5.56 0.58 9.91
CA ILE A 44 5.10 -0.68 10.50
C ILE A 44 5.35 -0.58 12.01
N TYR A 45 4.28 -0.63 12.80
CA TYR A 45 4.36 -0.43 14.25
C TYR A 45 4.23 -1.71 15.07
N ASP A 46 3.94 -2.83 14.41
CA ASP A 46 3.95 -4.15 15.02
C ASP A 46 4.35 -5.22 14.01
N LYS A 47 4.53 -6.45 14.47
CA LYS A 47 4.95 -7.58 13.63
C LYS A 47 3.83 -7.98 12.66
N PRO A 48 4.08 -8.00 11.34
CA PRO A 48 3.14 -8.54 10.36
C PRO A 48 2.85 -10.04 10.61
N ASP A 49 1.64 -10.47 10.31
CA ASP A 49 1.27 -11.89 10.28
C ASP A 49 1.77 -12.54 8.99
N TYR A 50 3.01 -13.00 9.00
CA TYR A 50 3.62 -13.63 7.84
C TYR A 50 2.90 -14.90 7.38
N LYS A 51 2.25 -15.64 8.29
CA LYS A 51 1.46 -16.81 7.95
C LYS A 51 0.24 -16.39 7.12
N LYS A 52 -0.45 -15.35 7.55
CA LYS A 52 -1.62 -14.82 6.85
C LYS A 52 -1.22 -14.21 5.49
N LEU A 53 -0.10 -13.51 5.43
CA LEU A 53 0.43 -13.00 4.16
C LEU A 53 0.74 -14.15 3.18
N GLN A 54 1.31 -15.27 3.66
CA GLN A 54 1.53 -16.44 2.81
C GLN A 54 0.22 -17.09 2.36
N GLU A 55 -0.81 -17.15 3.22
CA GLU A 55 -2.14 -17.59 2.83
C GLU A 55 -2.70 -16.72 1.70
N TYR A 56 -2.44 -15.40 1.73
CA TYR A 56 -2.89 -14.48 0.68
C TYR A 56 -2.11 -14.64 -0.64
N VAL A 57 -0.83 -14.96 -0.58
CA VAL A 57 -0.09 -15.39 -1.78
C VAL A 57 -0.75 -16.63 -2.38
N ASN A 58 -1.07 -17.65 -1.59
CA ASN A 58 -1.72 -18.89 -2.06
C ASN A 58 -3.11 -18.61 -2.66
N VAL A 59 -3.86 -17.63 -2.12
CA VAL A 59 -5.13 -17.18 -2.71
C VAL A 59 -4.91 -16.59 -4.10
N LEU A 60 -3.90 -15.75 -4.28
CA LEU A 60 -3.55 -15.20 -5.60
C LEU A 60 -3.09 -16.31 -6.54
N GLU A 61 -2.26 -17.24 -6.10
CA GLU A 61 -1.78 -18.40 -6.90
C GLU A 61 -2.95 -19.24 -7.40
N GLY A 62 -3.90 -19.58 -6.52
CA GLY A 62 -5.07 -20.38 -6.84
C GLY A 62 -6.12 -19.66 -7.70
N ASN A 63 -6.00 -18.35 -7.92
CA ASN A 63 -7.01 -17.55 -8.62
C ASN A 63 -6.33 -16.59 -9.62
N SER A 64 -6.12 -17.06 -10.84
CA SER A 64 -5.44 -16.28 -11.89
C SER A 64 -6.13 -14.96 -12.26
N CYS A 65 -7.44 -14.83 -12.00
CA CYS A 65 -8.19 -13.58 -12.19
C CYS A 65 -7.85 -12.51 -11.16
N LEU A 66 -7.34 -12.90 -9.98
CA LEU A 66 -7.00 -11.96 -8.92
C LEU A 66 -5.59 -11.39 -9.12
N SER A 67 -5.47 -10.11 -9.00
CA SER A 67 -4.23 -9.36 -9.22
C SER A 67 -3.58 -8.88 -7.94
N PHE A 68 -4.39 -8.57 -6.92
CA PHE A 68 -3.88 -8.01 -5.67
C PHE A 68 -4.83 -8.25 -4.49
N ILE A 69 -4.27 -8.10 -3.29
CA ILE A 69 -5.00 -8.05 -2.03
C ILE A 69 -4.53 -6.81 -1.24
N ARG A 70 -5.43 -5.86 -1.04
CA ARG A 70 -5.20 -4.71 -0.15
C ARG A 70 -5.21 -5.22 1.29
N LEU A 71 -4.22 -4.82 2.09
CA LEU A 71 -4.01 -5.37 3.44
C LEU A 71 -4.85 -4.70 4.53
N ALA A 72 -5.65 -3.71 4.17
CA ALA A 72 -6.63 -3.06 5.05
C ALA A 72 -7.88 -2.64 4.28
N LYS A 73 -9.01 -2.53 4.96
CA LYS A 73 -10.24 -1.97 4.42
C LYS A 73 -10.09 -0.46 4.24
N GLY A 74 -10.49 0.07 3.08
CA GLY A 74 -10.67 1.50 2.83
C GLY A 74 -12.13 1.93 3.07
N MET A 75 -12.37 3.24 3.13
CA MET A 75 -13.71 3.80 3.31
C MET A 75 -14.67 3.53 2.15
N ASP A 76 -14.12 3.28 1.00
CA ASP A 76 -14.77 3.06 -0.28
C ASP A 76 -15.11 1.59 -0.55
N ALA A 77 -14.80 0.69 0.40
CA ALA A 77 -14.99 -0.74 0.22
C ALA A 77 -16.38 -1.19 0.64
N TYR A 78 -17.04 -1.95 -0.23
CA TYR A 78 -18.29 -2.65 0.04
C TYR A 78 -17.99 -4.07 0.50
N ASP A 79 -18.73 -4.56 1.50
CA ASP A 79 -18.51 -5.88 2.07
C ASP A 79 -19.15 -6.97 1.20
N ILE A 80 -18.47 -7.38 0.12
CA ILE A 80 -18.83 -8.51 -0.73
C ILE A 80 -17.88 -9.67 -0.38
N PRO A 81 -18.34 -10.70 0.34
CA PRO A 81 -17.48 -11.76 0.84
C PRO A 81 -16.81 -12.57 -0.26
N PHE A 82 -15.49 -12.77 -0.15
CA PHE A 82 -14.74 -13.81 -0.85
C PHE A 82 -14.44 -14.99 0.10
N SER A 83 -14.04 -14.68 1.32
CA SER A 83 -13.81 -15.63 2.41
C SER A 83 -14.15 -14.98 3.77
N ASN A 84 -13.82 -15.63 4.88
CA ASN A 84 -14.09 -15.08 6.21
C ASN A 84 -13.38 -13.75 6.48
N THR A 85 -12.21 -13.52 5.87
CA THR A 85 -11.38 -12.32 6.11
C THR A 85 -11.03 -11.55 4.84
N LEU A 86 -11.47 -12.02 3.68
CA LEU A 86 -11.26 -11.36 2.40
C LEU A 86 -12.59 -10.99 1.76
N GLN A 87 -12.64 -9.80 1.19
CA GLN A 87 -13.79 -9.24 0.52
C GLN A 87 -13.40 -8.83 -0.91
N TYR A 88 -14.34 -8.90 -1.85
CA TYR A 88 -14.12 -8.33 -3.18
C TYR A 88 -14.06 -6.81 -3.13
N LEU A 89 -13.13 -6.24 -3.85
CA LEU A 89 -13.06 -4.81 -4.08
C LEU A 89 -13.85 -4.47 -5.36
N ASP A 90 -14.81 -3.55 -5.25
CA ASP A 90 -15.61 -3.12 -6.42
C ASP A 90 -14.72 -2.36 -7.41
N CYS A 91 -14.52 -2.93 -8.59
CA CYS A 91 -13.71 -2.30 -9.63
C CYS A 91 -14.27 -0.97 -10.15
N ARG A 92 -15.55 -0.67 -9.91
CA ARG A 92 -16.18 0.61 -10.28
C ARG A 92 -15.79 1.76 -9.37
N ASN A 93 -15.18 1.45 -8.24
CA ASN A 93 -14.71 2.44 -7.27
C ASN A 93 -13.59 3.30 -7.87
N ASN A 94 -13.63 4.61 -7.64
CA ASN A 94 -12.60 5.55 -8.09
C ASN A 94 -11.22 5.27 -7.47
N TYR A 95 -11.19 4.64 -6.27
CA TYR A 95 -9.98 4.24 -5.56
C TYR A 95 -9.77 2.73 -5.61
N PHE A 96 -10.24 2.06 -6.67
CA PHE A 96 -9.99 0.63 -6.88
C PHE A 96 -8.48 0.31 -6.87
N PHE A 97 -7.67 1.11 -7.57
CA PHE A 97 -6.25 1.22 -7.27
C PHE A 97 -6.06 2.28 -6.19
N SER A 98 -5.34 1.96 -5.14
CA SER A 98 -4.89 2.93 -4.15
C SER A 98 -3.47 2.63 -3.70
N GLN A 99 -2.77 3.66 -3.26
CA GLN A 99 -1.39 3.54 -2.76
C GLN A 99 -1.31 2.97 -1.34
N THR A 100 -2.34 2.27 -0.87
CA THR A 100 -2.35 1.58 0.42
C THR A 100 -1.51 0.30 0.38
N ALA A 101 -1.06 -0.17 1.56
CA ALA A 101 -0.32 -1.42 1.69
C ALA A 101 -1.08 -2.57 1.00
N SER A 102 -0.46 -3.21 0.02
CA SER A 102 -1.11 -4.20 -0.83
C SER A 102 -0.14 -5.27 -1.31
N LEU A 103 -0.59 -6.51 -1.33
CA LEU A 103 0.11 -7.63 -1.95
C LEU A 103 -0.31 -7.72 -3.42
N TRP A 104 0.64 -7.71 -4.35
CA TRP A 104 0.39 -7.67 -5.79
C TRP A 104 1.05 -8.82 -6.53
N ARG A 105 0.42 -9.25 -7.64
CA ARG A 105 1.19 -9.85 -8.74
C ARG A 105 2.07 -8.75 -9.34
N THR A 106 3.37 -8.93 -9.29
CA THR A 106 4.35 -7.93 -9.73
C THR A 106 4.10 -7.48 -11.17
N SER A 107 3.79 -8.42 -12.07
CA SER A 107 3.49 -8.12 -13.47
C SER A 107 2.26 -7.21 -13.65
N HIS A 108 1.21 -7.39 -12.84
CA HIS A 108 0.00 -6.57 -12.94
C HIS A 108 0.21 -5.17 -12.37
N LEU A 109 0.96 -5.03 -11.27
CA LEU A 109 1.36 -3.73 -10.76
C LEU A 109 2.22 -2.97 -11.79
N LEU A 110 3.13 -3.66 -12.47
CA LEU A 110 3.93 -3.10 -13.56
C LEU A 110 3.04 -2.57 -14.70
N LEU A 111 2.00 -3.31 -15.10
CA LEU A 111 1.08 -2.88 -16.17
C LEU A 111 0.31 -1.62 -15.79
N ILE A 112 -0.17 -1.50 -14.53
CA ILE A 112 -0.86 -0.27 -14.08
C ILE A 112 0.06 0.93 -14.22
N HIS A 113 1.30 0.84 -13.78
CA HIS A 113 2.24 1.95 -13.88
C HIS A 113 2.71 2.19 -15.33
N LYS A 114 2.78 1.17 -16.16
CA LYS A 114 3.14 1.29 -17.58
C LYS A 114 2.08 2.07 -18.38
N TYR A 115 0.81 1.81 -18.12
CA TYR A 115 -0.31 2.42 -18.85
C TYR A 115 -1.00 3.55 -18.08
N GLY A 116 -0.70 3.70 -16.79
CA GLY A 116 -1.23 4.74 -15.92
C GLY A 116 -0.66 6.13 -16.21
N PRO A 117 -1.24 7.15 -15.58
CA PRO A 117 -0.74 8.51 -15.68
C PRO A 117 0.62 8.65 -14.99
N ASP A 118 1.30 9.76 -15.26
CA ASP A 118 2.44 10.18 -14.47
C ASP A 118 1.96 10.96 -13.24
N LEU A 119 2.57 10.72 -12.07
CA LEU A 119 2.26 11.45 -10.83
C LEU A 119 2.56 12.96 -10.93
N HIS A 120 3.45 13.35 -11.85
CA HIS A 120 3.85 14.72 -12.04
C HIS A 120 3.16 15.33 -13.26
N ILE A 121 2.10 16.10 -13.03
CA ILE A 121 1.49 16.95 -14.05
C ILE A 121 1.87 18.39 -13.73
N ALA A 122 2.54 19.07 -14.65
CA ALA A 122 2.94 20.50 -14.51
C ALA A 122 3.72 20.79 -13.22
N GLY A 123 4.60 19.88 -12.80
CA GLY A 123 5.46 20.06 -11.61
C GLY A 123 4.75 19.90 -10.26
N LYS A 124 3.51 19.44 -10.26
CA LYS A 124 2.76 19.13 -9.02
C LYS A 124 2.56 17.64 -8.89
N VAL A 125 2.71 17.12 -7.67
CA VAL A 125 2.32 15.74 -7.32
C VAL A 125 0.81 15.68 -7.20
N MET A 126 0.16 14.79 -7.96
CA MET A 126 -1.29 14.69 -8.08
C MET A 126 -1.77 13.31 -7.58
N ASN A 127 -1.57 13.00 -6.31
CA ASN A 127 -1.85 11.66 -5.75
C ASN A 127 -3.28 11.18 -6.01
N GLU A 128 -4.28 11.99 -5.67
CA GLU A 128 -5.69 11.60 -5.85
C GLU A 128 -6.04 11.37 -7.33
N GLN A 129 -5.56 12.24 -8.21
CA GLN A 129 -5.80 12.09 -9.66
C GLN A 129 -5.04 10.88 -10.23
N PHE A 130 -3.87 10.55 -9.66
CA PHE A 130 -3.14 9.35 -10.04
C PHE A 130 -3.93 8.09 -9.68
N GLU A 131 -4.43 7.97 -8.45
CA GLU A 131 -5.18 6.79 -8.01
C GLU A 131 -6.46 6.58 -8.84
N VAL A 132 -7.21 7.65 -9.12
CA VAL A 132 -8.42 7.61 -9.95
C VAL A 132 -8.08 7.15 -11.37
N ALA A 133 -7.09 7.74 -12.01
CA ALA A 133 -6.70 7.36 -13.36
C ALA A 133 -6.04 5.98 -13.43
N ALA A 134 -5.29 5.58 -12.40
CA ALA A 134 -4.77 4.21 -12.27
C ALA A 134 -5.89 3.19 -12.06
N SER A 135 -6.98 3.57 -11.39
CA SER A 135 -8.20 2.74 -11.27
C SER A 135 -8.89 2.55 -12.61
N ASP A 136 -8.92 3.58 -13.47
CA ASP A 136 -9.44 3.45 -14.83
C ASP A 136 -8.61 2.49 -15.69
N VAL A 137 -7.29 2.57 -15.55
CA VAL A 137 -6.38 1.63 -16.21
C VAL A 137 -6.58 0.21 -15.69
N ALA A 138 -6.67 0.02 -14.37
CA ALA A 138 -6.91 -1.29 -13.77
C ALA A 138 -8.22 -1.92 -14.29
N ARG A 139 -9.29 -1.12 -14.39
CA ARG A 139 -10.57 -1.56 -15.01
C ARG A 139 -10.40 -2.00 -16.46
N SER A 140 -9.72 -1.19 -17.26
CA SER A 140 -9.51 -1.48 -18.70
C SER A 140 -8.67 -2.74 -18.93
N LEU A 141 -7.81 -3.07 -17.97
CA LEU A 141 -7.00 -4.29 -17.98
C LEU A 141 -7.72 -5.52 -17.39
N GLY A 142 -8.97 -5.36 -16.91
CA GLY A 142 -9.72 -6.44 -16.27
C GLY A 142 -9.13 -6.90 -14.92
N ILE A 143 -8.37 -6.04 -14.26
CA ILE A 143 -7.77 -6.32 -12.95
C ILE A 143 -8.86 -6.52 -11.91
N GLN A 144 -8.73 -7.56 -11.10
CA GLN A 144 -9.59 -7.84 -9.95
C GLN A 144 -8.76 -7.85 -8.68
N GLY A 145 -9.34 -7.37 -7.60
CA GLY A 145 -8.68 -7.30 -6.31
C GLY A 145 -9.58 -7.62 -5.14
N LEU A 146 -8.94 -7.99 -4.05
CA LEU A 146 -9.58 -8.20 -2.75
C LEU A 146 -9.04 -7.18 -1.74
N TYR A 147 -9.69 -7.11 -0.59
CA TYR A 147 -9.14 -6.45 0.59
C TYR A 147 -9.35 -7.31 1.84
N HIS A 148 -8.43 -7.14 2.79
CA HIS A 148 -8.54 -7.75 4.10
C HIS A 148 -9.45 -6.93 4.99
N TYR A 149 -10.35 -7.62 5.70
CA TYR A 149 -11.14 -7.09 6.80
C TYR A 149 -11.63 -8.23 7.70
N ASP A 150 -11.32 -8.13 8.99
CA ASP A 150 -11.72 -9.08 10.03
C ASP A 150 -12.24 -8.34 11.27
N GLY A 151 -13.11 -7.35 11.03
CA GLY A 151 -13.70 -6.54 12.09
C GLY A 151 -12.74 -5.54 12.74
N GLU A 152 -11.67 -5.13 12.04
CA GLU A 152 -10.73 -4.14 12.54
C GLU A 152 -11.40 -2.78 12.74
N SER A 153 -10.86 -2.02 13.70
CA SER A 153 -11.35 -0.68 14.02
C SER A 153 -11.08 0.30 12.89
N LYS A 154 -12.03 1.19 12.66
CA LYS A 154 -11.83 2.32 11.78
C LYS A 154 -10.80 3.28 12.38
N ARG A 155 -9.84 3.69 11.57
CA ARG A 155 -8.81 4.66 11.93
C ARG A 155 -8.98 5.92 11.08
N GLY A 156 -9.12 7.07 11.75
CA GLY A 156 -9.30 8.34 11.06
C GLY A 156 -10.50 8.37 10.11
N THR A 157 -10.34 9.05 8.98
CA THR A 157 -11.43 9.27 8.03
C THR A 157 -11.47 8.22 6.92
N HIS A 158 -10.33 7.67 6.50
CA HIS A 158 -10.22 7.01 5.19
C HIS A 158 -9.87 5.53 5.23
N HIS A 159 -9.49 4.95 6.36
CA HIS A 159 -9.02 3.56 6.44
C HIS A 159 -9.36 2.90 7.77
N TYR A 160 -9.11 1.59 7.83
CA TYR A 160 -9.21 0.75 9.00
C TYR A 160 -7.82 0.24 9.39
N ASP A 161 -7.66 -0.16 10.64
CA ASP A 161 -6.46 -0.88 11.07
C ASP A 161 -6.31 -2.20 10.31
N SER A 162 -5.13 -2.80 10.40
CA SER A 162 -4.88 -4.13 9.86
C SER A 162 -4.18 -4.99 10.89
N LYS A 163 -4.78 -6.11 11.27
CA LYS A 163 -4.14 -7.12 12.11
C LYS A 163 -3.10 -7.93 11.34
N VAL A 164 -3.27 -8.03 10.03
CA VAL A 164 -2.33 -8.79 9.16
C VAL A 164 -1.07 -8.00 8.88
N PHE A 165 -1.20 -6.69 8.70
CA PHE A 165 -0.09 -5.81 8.40
C PHE A 165 -0.24 -4.50 9.18
N PRO A 166 0.18 -4.47 10.46
CA PRO A 166 0.02 -3.31 11.33
C PRO A 166 0.90 -2.14 10.90
N TYR A 167 0.34 -1.15 10.22
CA TYR A 167 1.04 0.02 9.71
C TYR A 167 0.25 1.31 9.90
N THR A 168 0.95 2.43 9.94
CA THR A 168 0.32 3.74 9.92
C THR A 168 0.07 4.13 8.47
N ALA A 169 -1.20 4.23 8.05
CA ALA A 169 -1.52 4.60 6.68
C ALA A 169 -1.25 6.09 6.35
N SER A 170 -0.98 6.90 7.36
CA SER A 170 -0.62 8.30 7.22
C SER A 170 0.13 8.80 8.45
N ALA A 171 1.36 8.29 8.66
CA ALA A 171 2.23 8.77 9.75
C ALA A 171 2.56 10.26 9.60
N LEU A 172 2.61 10.73 8.37
CA LEU A 172 2.89 12.13 8.03
C LEU A 172 1.76 12.72 7.19
N VAL A 173 1.20 13.84 7.65
CA VAL A 173 0.21 14.62 6.91
C VAL A 173 0.77 15.99 6.61
N LYS A 174 0.94 16.33 5.34
CA LYS A 174 1.55 17.60 4.90
C LYS A 174 2.90 17.90 5.59
N GLY A 175 3.71 16.85 5.75
CA GLY A 175 5.03 16.94 6.39
C GLY A 175 5.02 17.02 7.92
N LYS A 176 3.88 16.92 8.58
CA LYS A 176 3.72 16.91 10.04
C LYS A 176 3.41 15.50 10.54
N TRP A 177 3.89 15.18 11.76
CA TRP A 177 3.54 13.93 12.41
C TRP A 177 2.04 13.89 12.76
N ASN A 178 1.35 12.81 12.37
CA ASN A 178 -0.07 12.60 12.67
C ASN A 178 -0.23 11.95 14.05
N LEU A 179 -0.02 12.73 15.10
CA LEU A 179 -0.16 12.26 16.47
C LEU A 179 -1.63 12.10 16.89
N SER A 180 -2.54 12.79 16.23
CA SER A 180 -3.97 12.71 16.52
C SER A 180 -4.55 11.32 16.21
N GLU A 181 -4.08 10.67 15.14
CA GLU A 181 -4.54 9.33 14.75
C GLU A 181 -3.62 8.22 15.24
N TYR A 182 -2.29 8.45 15.25
CA TYR A 182 -1.27 7.42 15.51
C TYR A 182 -0.34 7.73 16.68
N GLY A 183 -0.80 8.56 17.63
CA GLY A 183 0.04 8.99 18.76
C GLY A 183 0.64 7.84 19.56
N THR A 184 -0.14 6.78 19.84
CA THR A 184 0.31 5.61 20.59
C THR A 184 1.38 4.82 19.81
N GLU A 185 1.12 4.52 18.54
CA GLU A 185 2.00 3.76 17.67
C GLU A 185 3.32 4.51 17.41
N LEU A 186 3.21 5.81 17.15
CA LEU A 186 4.38 6.66 16.93
C LEU A 186 5.23 6.80 18.19
N GLN A 187 4.63 6.90 19.40
CA GLN A 187 5.37 6.90 20.65
C GLN A 187 6.09 5.56 20.90
N LYS A 188 5.43 4.42 20.61
CA LYS A 188 6.07 3.10 20.65
C LYS A 188 7.30 3.06 19.73
N LEU A 189 7.14 3.45 18.48
CA LEU A 189 8.24 3.48 17.49
C LEU A 189 9.37 4.44 17.91
N LYS A 190 9.04 5.58 18.54
CA LYS A 190 10.03 6.48 19.11
C LYS A 190 10.88 5.78 20.18
N GLN A 191 10.24 5.07 21.09
CA GLN A 191 10.93 4.37 22.17
C GLN A 191 11.79 3.21 21.65
N GLU A 192 11.28 2.45 20.68
CA GLU A 192 11.96 1.26 20.15
C GLU A 192 13.08 1.59 19.15
N HIS A 193 12.91 2.67 18.36
CA HIS A 193 13.80 2.97 17.24
C HIS A 193 14.45 4.35 17.31
N GLY A 194 14.21 5.12 18.36
CA GLY A 194 14.83 6.43 18.56
C GLY A 194 14.39 7.49 17.51
N ILE A 195 13.17 7.39 16.98
CA ILE A 195 12.67 8.34 15.99
C ILE A 195 12.56 9.73 16.62
N ASP A 196 13.21 10.71 16.02
CA ASP A 196 13.20 12.09 16.49
C ASP A 196 12.02 12.87 15.91
N PHE A 197 10.97 13.04 16.71
CA PHE A 197 9.79 13.81 16.32
C PHE A 197 9.98 15.31 16.37
N SER A 198 11.06 15.82 16.97
CA SER A 198 11.31 17.28 17.10
C SER A 198 11.63 17.93 15.76
N LYS A 199 12.10 17.16 14.78
CA LYS A 199 12.47 17.65 13.44
C LYS A 199 11.28 18.04 12.56
N ARG A 200 10.05 17.72 12.96
CA ARG A 200 8.81 18.06 12.24
C ARG A 200 7.74 18.48 13.24
N SER A 201 6.87 19.40 12.83
CA SER A 201 5.69 19.77 13.62
C SER A 201 4.67 18.62 13.68
N HIS A 202 3.67 18.76 14.54
CA HIS A 202 2.59 17.78 14.74
C HIS A 202 1.26 18.32 14.21
N CYS A 203 0.34 17.43 13.85
CA CYS A 203 -1.07 17.72 13.58
C CYS A 203 -1.96 16.76 14.39
#